data_e6f957ad4c65462e3d567c46fdf7506f
#
_entry.id   e6f957ad4c65462e3d567c46fdf7506f
#
_cell.length_a   1.000
_cell.length_b   1.000
_cell.length_c   1.000
_cell.angle_alpha   90.00
_cell.angle_beta   90.00
_cell.angle_gamma   90.00
#
_symmetry.space_group_name_H-M   'P 1'
#
loop_
_entity.id
_entity.type
_entity.pdbx_description
1 polymer ?
#
loop_
_entity_poly.entity_id
_entity_poly.type
_entity_poly.pdbx_seq_one_letter_code
_entity_poly.pdbx_strand_id
1 'polypeptide(L)'
;MNTEILGVALQILLLLVISYPLGKHIAKVYKEGNDCMRFMAPIERFIYKLAGINPNEEMDWKAFLKSLLIINVFWFFWGMILLVSQGYLPLNPDGNSGQSPDLAFNTCISFMVNCNLQHYSGESGLTYFTQLFVIMLFQFITAATGMAAMAGIMKSMAAKTTKTIGNFWHYLVISCTRILFPMSLIVGFILIIQGTPMGFDSKMTIPTLEGAEQTVSQGPTAAIVPIKQLGTNGGGYFGVNSSHPLENPTYLTNIVECWSILIIPMALVFALGFYLKRKKLGYVIYGVMLFAYLLGVFCNVHYEMAGNPKIDEMGIDQSCGAMEGKETRLGPGATALWSVTTTVTSNGSLNRMHDSTMPLSGMVEMLNMQINTWFGGVGVGFMNYYAFLIIAVFISGLMVGRTPEFLGKKVEAREMKIATIVSLAHPFVILIFTAISSYVWVYAPEFVESEGGWLNNPGFHGFSEMLYEYTSSSANNGSGFEGLGDNTYFWNYTCGLALIISRYLPIVGQVAIAGLLANKKYTPESAGTLKTDTVTFGVMTFFVIVIVAALSFFPAQTLGPIAEYFSIY
;
A
#
# COMPACT_ATOMS: atom_id res chain seq x y z
N MET A 1 0.69 27.86 -18.93
CA MET A 1 0.97 26.84 -17.91
C MET A 1 0.52 25.52 -18.49
N ASN A 2 1.34 24.48 -18.44
CA ASN A 2 0.98 23.16 -18.98
C ASN A 2 -0.27 22.63 -18.23
N THR A 3 -1.28 22.17 -18.97
CA THR A 3 -2.54 21.69 -18.39
C THR A 3 -2.35 20.47 -17.48
N GLU A 4 -1.37 19.63 -17.77
CA GLU A 4 -1.03 18.47 -16.95
C GLU A 4 -0.46 18.87 -15.58
N ILE A 5 0.48 19.81 -15.54
CA ILE A 5 1.03 20.33 -14.28
C ILE A 5 -0.06 20.99 -13.44
N LEU A 6 -0.99 21.71 -14.09
CA LEU A 6 -2.14 22.27 -13.38
C LEU A 6 -3.03 21.19 -12.78
N GLY A 7 -3.31 20.12 -13.54
CA GLY A 7 -4.08 18.97 -13.07
C GLY A 7 -3.44 18.29 -11.84
N VAL A 8 -2.13 18.05 -11.88
CA VAL A 8 -1.36 17.52 -10.75
C VAL A 8 -1.48 18.43 -9.52
N ALA A 9 -1.27 19.74 -9.69
CA ALA A 9 -1.35 20.68 -8.58
C ALA A 9 -2.75 20.75 -7.95
N LEU A 10 -3.81 20.73 -8.77
CA LEU A 10 -5.19 20.75 -8.28
C LEU A 10 -5.56 19.47 -7.51
N GLN A 11 -5.11 18.31 -7.97
CA GLN A 11 -5.34 17.04 -7.25
C GLN A 11 -4.66 17.04 -5.88
N ILE A 12 -3.40 17.49 -5.80
CA ILE A 12 -2.68 17.62 -4.53
C ILE A 12 -3.39 18.60 -3.60
N LEU A 13 -3.82 19.74 -4.10
CA LEU A 13 -4.56 20.72 -3.31
C LEU A 13 -5.85 20.14 -2.74
N LEU A 14 -6.62 19.41 -3.55
CA LEU A 14 -7.85 18.74 -3.13
C LEU A 14 -7.60 17.73 -2.00
N LEU A 15 -6.53 16.94 -2.12
CA LEU A 15 -6.09 16.00 -1.08
C LEU A 15 -5.78 16.72 0.24
N LEU A 16 -5.01 17.80 0.19
CA LEU A 16 -4.65 18.59 1.37
C LEU A 16 -5.87 19.17 2.09
N VAL A 17 -6.83 19.68 1.35
CA VAL A 17 -8.04 20.31 1.91
C VAL A 17 -8.94 19.27 2.58
N ILE A 18 -9.16 18.11 1.95
CA ILE A 18 -10.14 17.12 2.43
C ILE A 18 -9.56 16.18 3.49
N SER A 19 -8.25 15.92 3.49
CA SER A 19 -7.62 15.03 4.48
C SER A 19 -7.76 15.52 5.93
N TYR A 20 -7.79 16.82 6.15
CA TYR A 20 -7.93 17.40 7.48
C TYR A 20 -9.29 17.13 8.15
N PRO A 21 -10.46 17.46 7.53
CA PRO A 21 -11.77 17.14 8.11
C PRO A 21 -12.00 15.63 8.22
N LEU A 22 -11.52 14.83 7.28
CA LEU A 22 -11.60 13.37 7.36
C LEU A 22 -10.79 12.84 8.57
N GLY A 23 -9.58 13.36 8.80
CA GLY A 23 -8.77 13.00 9.98
C GLY A 23 -9.46 13.33 11.30
N LYS A 24 -10.19 14.45 11.35
CA LYS A 24 -11.02 14.80 12.53
C LYS A 24 -12.19 13.82 12.73
N HIS A 25 -12.81 13.36 11.64
CA HIS A 25 -13.87 12.35 11.68
C HIS A 25 -13.31 11.01 12.18
N ILE A 26 -12.22 10.50 11.61
CA ILE A 26 -11.58 9.24 12.00
C ILE A 26 -11.18 9.25 13.48
N ALA A 27 -10.61 10.36 13.97
CA ALA A 27 -10.28 10.50 15.38
C ALA A 27 -11.50 10.41 16.30
N LYS A 28 -12.68 10.91 15.87
CA LYS A 28 -13.93 10.79 16.63
C LYS A 28 -14.45 9.35 16.63
N VAL A 29 -14.35 8.65 15.48
CA VAL A 29 -14.76 7.24 15.36
C VAL A 29 -13.99 6.39 16.38
N TYR A 30 -12.66 6.51 16.44
CA TYR A 30 -11.85 5.70 17.36
C TYR A 30 -11.92 6.14 18.84
N LYS A 31 -12.37 7.35 19.13
CA LYS A 31 -12.63 7.82 20.50
C LYS A 31 -14.03 7.46 21.03
N GLU A 32 -14.80 6.70 20.25
CA GLU A 32 -16.20 6.37 20.58
C GLU A 32 -17.06 7.64 20.81
N GLY A 33 -16.68 8.72 20.12
CA GLY A 33 -17.41 9.99 20.18
C GLY A 33 -18.68 9.97 19.36
N ASN A 34 -19.42 11.08 19.41
CA ASN A 34 -20.54 11.31 18.49
C ASN A 34 -20.00 11.60 17.09
N ASP A 35 -19.83 10.57 16.29
CA ASP A 35 -19.51 10.67 14.87
C ASP A 35 -20.81 10.60 14.02
N CYS A 36 -20.74 11.08 12.77
CA CYS A 36 -21.90 11.13 11.88
C CYS A 36 -22.35 9.74 11.39
N MET A 37 -21.51 8.70 11.55
CA MET A 37 -21.79 7.32 11.12
C MET A 37 -22.38 6.44 12.24
N ARG A 38 -22.76 7.02 13.38
CA ARG A 38 -23.36 6.27 14.50
C ARG A 38 -24.64 5.53 14.13
N PHE A 39 -25.30 5.91 13.04
CA PHE A 39 -26.45 5.18 12.50
C PHE A 39 -26.11 3.75 12.04
N MET A 40 -24.83 3.41 11.83
CA MET A 40 -24.35 2.05 11.54
C MET A 40 -24.35 1.13 12.78
N ALA A 41 -24.52 1.65 13.98
CA ALA A 41 -24.48 0.89 15.24
C ALA A 41 -25.44 -0.33 15.31
N PRO A 42 -26.62 -0.36 14.68
CA PRO A 42 -27.45 -1.58 14.62
C PRO A 42 -26.76 -2.72 13.85
N ILE A 43 -26.12 -2.41 12.74
CA ILE A 43 -25.37 -3.38 11.92
C ILE A 43 -24.16 -3.91 12.71
N GLU A 44 -23.42 -3.02 13.38
CA GLU A 44 -22.28 -3.38 14.23
C GLU A 44 -22.71 -4.33 15.36
N ARG A 45 -23.81 -4.03 16.04
CA ARG A 45 -24.37 -4.90 17.09
C ARG A 45 -24.77 -6.28 16.57
N PHE A 46 -25.32 -6.34 15.35
CA PHE A 46 -25.64 -7.60 14.71
C PHE A 46 -24.36 -8.41 14.43
N ILE A 47 -23.30 -7.77 13.90
CA ILE A 47 -22.00 -8.41 13.65
C ILE A 47 -21.38 -8.91 14.97
N TYR A 48 -21.37 -8.09 16.03
CA TYR A 48 -20.84 -8.51 17.33
C TYR A 48 -21.59 -9.70 17.92
N LYS A 49 -22.93 -9.71 17.79
CA LYS A 49 -23.75 -10.82 18.26
C LYS A 49 -23.47 -12.11 17.49
N LEU A 50 -23.36 -12.02 16.15
CA LEU A 50 -23.09 -13.17 15.28
C LEU A 50 -21.71 -13.76 15.54
N ALA A 51 -20.70 -12.91 15.73
CA ALA A 51 -19.31 -13.32 15.94
C ALA A 51 -18.95 -13.58 17.41
N GLY A 52 -19.88 -13.41 18.35
CA GLY A 52 -19.63 -13.59 19.79
C GLY A 52 -18.64 -12.57 20.37
N ILE A 53 -18.55 -11.37 19.77
CA ILE A 53 -17.61 -10.31 20.18
C ILE A 53 -18.23 -9.45 21.28
N ASN A 54 -17.48 -9.25 22.38
CA ASN A 54 -17.79 -8.23 23.35
C ASN A 54 -16.97 -6.95 23.03
N PRO A 55 -17.59 -5.90 22.46
CA PRO A 55 -16.86 -4.70 22.04
C PRO A 55 -16.26 -3.89 23.21
N ASN A 56 -16.76 -4.09 24.44
CA ASN A 56 -16.28 -3.39 25.63
C ASN A 56 -15.12 -4.09 26.35
N GLU A 57 -14.73 -5.27 25.88
CA GLU A 57 -13.60 -6.01 26.45
C GLU A 57 -12.27 -5.37 26.04
N GLU A 58 -11.49 -4.97 27.04
CA GLU A 58 -10.16 -4.38 26.83
C GLU A 58 -9.10 -5.45 26.72
N MET A 59 -8.32 -5.44 25.66
CA MET A 59 -7.24 -6.40 25.39
C MET A 59 -5.87 -5.81 25.74
N ASP A 60 -4.99 -6.62 26.31
CA ASP A 60 -3.56 -6.32 26.33
C ASP A 60 -2.97 -6.48 24.91
N TRP A 61 -1.76 -6.00 24.69
CA TRP A 61 -1.15 -6.06 23.37
C TRP A 61 -0.93 -7.49 22.83
N LYS A 62 -0.79 -8.50 23.72
CA LYS A 62 -0.64 -9.90 23.31
C LYS A 62 -1.96 -10.50 22.86
N ALA A 63 -3.04 -10.27 23.61
CA ALA A 63 -4.39 -10.70 23.24
C ALA A 63 -4.84 -10.02 21.95
N PHE A 64 -4.52 -8.74 21.79
CA PHE A 64 -4.79 -7.97 20.57
C PHE A 64 -4.10 -8.58 19.36
N LEU A 65 -2.79 -8.85 19.44
CA LEU A 65 -2.03 -9.50 18.37
C LEU A 65 -2.49 -10.92 18.10
N LYS A 66 -2.81 -11.69 19.14
CA LYS A 66 -3.37 -13.04 18.97
C LYS A 66 -4.67 -13.00 18.18
N SER A 67 -5.58 -12.06 18.45
CA SER A 67 -6.81 -11.89 17.71
C SER A 67 -6.56 -11.53 16.24
N LEU A 68 -5.63 -10.60 15.98
CA LEU A 68 -5.22 -10.22 14.64
C LEU A 68 -4.65 -11.42 13.86
N LEU A 69 -3.77 -12.21 14.44
CA LEU A 69 -3.16 -13.36 13.76
C LEU A 69 -4.17 -14.48 13.51
N ILE A 70 -5.05 -14.79 14.47
CA ILE A 70 -6.06 -15.84 14.31
C ILE A 70 -7.00 -15.54 13.15
N ILE A 71 -7.51 -14.31 13.04
CA ILE A 71 -8.41 -13.98 11.94
C ILE A 71 -7.72 -14.05 10.59
N ASN A 72 -6.43 -13.69 10.50
CA ASN A 72 -5.68 -13.81 9.25
C ASN A 72 -5.45 -15.28 8.86
N VAL A 73 -5.19 -16.17 9.81
CA VAL A 73 -5.12 -17.62 9.55
C VAL A 73 -6.46 -18.15 9.04
N PHE A 74 -7.58 -17.69 9.61
CA PHE A 74 -8.91 -18.06 9.12
C PHE A 74 -9.11 -17.60 7.65
N TRP A 75 -8.74 -16.36 7.33
CA TRP A 75 -8.87 -15.84 5.97
C TRP A 75 -7.96 -16.55 4.97
N PHE A 76 -6.79 -17.03 5.40
CA PHE A 76 -5.93 -17.84 4.57
C PHE A 76 -6.64 -19.11 4.08
N PHE A 77 -7.22 -19.88 4.99
CA PHE A 77 -7.96 -21.09 4.60
C PHE A 77 -9.21 -20.77 3.78
N TRP A 78 -9.93 -19.71 4.13
CA TRP A 78 -11.08 -19.25 3.36
C TRP A 78 -10.70 -18.93 1.91
N GLY A 79 -9.67 -18.12 1.69
CA GLY A 79 -9.20 -17.74 0.36
C GLY A 79 -8.70 -18.93 -0.44
N MET A 80 -7.85 -19.77 0.15
CA MET A 80 -7.30 -20.97 -0.50
C MET A 80 -8.39 -21.91 -1.00
N ILE A 81 -9.37 -22.24 -0.15
CA ILE A 81 -10.47 -23.13 -0.53
C ILE A 81 -11.26 -22.55 -1.70
N LEU A 82 -11.62 -21.26 -1.64
CA LEU A 82 -12.45 -20.66 -2.68
C LEU A 82 -11.70 -20.48 -4.01
N LEU A 83 -10.42 -20.07 -3.99
CA LEU A 83 -9.62 -19.86 -5.20
C LEU A 83 -9.35 -21.18 -5.95
N VAL A 84 -9.01 -22.24 -5.23
CA VAL A 84 -8.77 -23.54 -5.86
C VAL A 84 -10.06 -24.18 -6.37
N SER A 85 -11.19 -23.99 -5.67
CA SER A 85 -12.47 -24.60 -6.02
C SER A 85 -13.39 -23.72 -6.85
N GLN A 86 -12.97 -22.53 -7.28
CA GLN A 86 -13.84 -21.52 -7.92
C GLN A 86 -14.57 -22.03 -9.18
N GLY A 87 -13.98 -22.96 -9.91
CA GLY A 87 -14.61 -23.52 -11.10
C GLY A 87 -15.93 -24.27 -10.84
N TYR A 88 -16.17 -24.69 -9.58
CA TYR A 88 -17.40 -25.36 -9.14
C TYR A 88 -18.38 -24.42 -8.44
N LEU A 89 -17.99 -23.15 -8.23
CA LEU A 89 -18.79 -22.16 -7.49
C LEU A 89 -19.77 -21.43 -8.43
N PRO A 90 -20.86 -20.85 -7.89
CA PRO A 90 -21.79 -20.03 -8.69
C PRO A 90 -21.13 -18.75 -9.18
N LEU A 91 -21.85 -17.98 -10.01
CA LEU A 91 -21.38 -16.72 -10.60
C LEU A 91 -20.10 -16.90 -11.46
N ASN A 92 -20.08 -17.97 -12.25
CA ASN A 92 -19.02 -18.29 -13.21
C ASN A 92 -19.59 -18.41 -14.64
N PRO A 93 -20.10 -17.32 -15.24
CA PRO A 93 -20.71 -17.40 -16.56
C PRO A 93 -19.70 -17.67 -17.67
N ASP A 94 -18.41 -17.35 -17.46
CA ASP A 94 -17.34 -17.52 -18.43
C ASP A 94 -16.63 -18.87 -18.34
N GLY A 95 -16.99 -19.73 -17.37
CA GLY A 95 -16.42 -21.06 -17.20
C GLY A 95 -14.95 -21.06 -16.73
N ASN A 96 -14.52 -20.05 -15.98
CA ASN A 96 -13.15 -19.94 -15.47
C ASN A 96 -12.84 -21.13 -14.53
N SER A 97 -11.67 -21.75 -14.71
CA SER A 97 -11.19 -22.88 -13.89
C SER A 97 -10.70 -22.42 -12.52
N GLY A 98 -10.43 -23.38 -11.60
CA GLY A 98 -9.73 -23.12 -10.35
C GLY A 98 -8.30 -22.65 -10.59
N GLN A 99 -7.78 -21.81 -9.69
CA GLN A 99 -6.35 -21.46 -9.70
C GLN A 99 -5.50 -22.67 -9.32
N SER A 100 -4.28 -22.78 -9.86
CA SER A 100 -3.29 -23.74 -9.39
C SER A 100 -2.94 -23.48 -7.91
N PRO A 101 -2.56 -24.49 -7.13
CA PRO A 101 -2.30 -24.30 -5.70
C PRO A 101 -1.22 -23.28 -5.37
N ASP A 102 -0.20 -23.14 -6.20
CA ASP A 102 0.89 -22.16 -6.05
C ASP A 102 0.40 -20.75 -6.32
N LEU A 103 -0.35 -20.54 -7.41
CA LEU A 103 -0.96 -19.25 -7.72
C LEU A 103 -2.02 -18.86 -6.67
N ALA A 104 -2.86 -19.82 -6.25
CA ALA A 104 -3.84 -19.59 -5.18
C ALA A 104 -3.16 -19.22 -3.85
N PHE A 105 -2.01 -19.84 -3.54
CA PHE A 105 -1.20 -19.49 -2.38
C PHE A 105 -0.73 -18.03 -2.45
N ASN A 106 -0.10 -17.63 -3.57
CA ASN A 106 0.36 -16.25 -3.72
C ASN A 106 -0.81 -15.27 -3.68
N THR A 107 -1.88 -15.51 -4.45
CA THR A 107 -3.08 -14.68 -4.47
C THR A 107 -3.67 -14.52 -3.08
N CYS A 108 -3.88 -15.62 -2.36
CA CYS A 108 -4.47 -15.59 -1.02
C CYS A 108 -3.61 -14.81 -0.04
N ILE A 109 -2.30 -15.07 0.00
CA ILE A 109 -1.36 -14.34 0.88
C ILE A 109 -1.34 -12.87 0.52
N SER A 110 -1.20 -12.54 -0.75
CA SER A 110 -1.11 -11.17 -1.24
C SER A 110 -2.33 -10.34 -0.82
N PHE A 111 -3.53 -10.87 -1.02
CA PHE A 111 -4.76 -10.17 -0.60
C PHE A 111 -4.93 -10.14 0.93
N MET A 112 -4.50 -11.19 1.64
CA MET A 112 -4.57 -11.25 3.10
C MET A 112 -3.63 -10.24 3.79
N VAL A 113 -2.50 -9.91 3.19
CA VAL A 113 -1.54 -8.94 3.75
C VAL A 113 -1.76 -7.51 3.26
N ASN A 114 -2.84 -7.24 2.52
CA ASN A 114 -3.17 -5.91 1.96
C ASN A 114 -2.14 -5.42 0.93
N CYS A 115 -1.59 -6.32 0.12
CA CYS A 115 -0.68 -6.03 -0.97
C CYS A 115 -1.41 -6.04 -2.31
N ASN A 116 -2.11 -7.14 -2.58
CA ASN A 116 -2.84 -7.41 -3.81
C ASN A 116 -1.96 -7.54 -5.07
N LEU A 117 -0.72 -8.01 -4.91
CA LEU A 117 0.12 -8.47 -6.02
C LEU A 117 -0.61 -9.58 -6.78
N GLN A 118 -0.72 -9.47 -8.09
CA GLN A 118 -1.51 -10.34 -8.94
C GLN A 118 -0.64 -10.96 -10.04
N HIS A 119 -0.28 -12.23 -9.92
CA HIS A 119 0.38 -13.00 -10.97
C HIS A 119 -0.65 -13.60 -11.96
N TYR A 120 -1.77 -12.93 -12.16
CA TYR A 120 -2.88 -13.35 -13.03
C TYR A 120 -3.70 -12.14 -13.48
N SER A 121 -4.41 -12.28 -14.57
CA SER A 121 -5.42 -11.30 -15.00
C SER A 121 -6.78 -11.67 -14.40
N GLY A 122 -7.39 -10.77 -13.64
CA GLY A 122 -8.60 -11.05 -12.87
C GLY A 122 -9.81 -11.37 -13.74
N GLU A 123 -9.96 -10.72 -14.89
CA GLU A 123 -11.04 -10.90 -15.85
C GLU A 123 -11.04 -12.30 -16.51
N SER A 124 -9.91 -12.99 -16.52
CA SER A 124 -9.80 -14.34 -17.11
C SER A 124 -9.46 -15.41 -16.07
N GLY A 125 -8.80 -15.05 -14.96
CA GLY A 125 -8.32 -15.96 -13.94
C GLY A 125 -9.27 -16.17 -12.76
N LEU A 126 -10.28 -15.31 -12.59
CA LEU A 126 -11.21 -15.39 -11.44
C LEU A 126 -12.67 -15.43 -11.88
N THR A 127 -13.49 -16.12 -11.09
CA THR A 127 -14.96 -16.07 -11.20
C THR A 127 -15.50 -14.83 -10.49
N TYR A 128 -16.70 -14.36 -10.82
CA TYR A 128 -17.32 -13.22 -10.11
C TYR A 128 -17.56 -13.55 -8.64
N PHE A 129 -17.77 -14.83 -8.30
CA PHE A 129 -17.88 -15.26 -6.91
C PHE A 129 -16.59 -14.98 -6.14
N THR A 130 -15.43 -15.41 -6.65
CA THR A 130 -14.15 -15.16 -5.99
C THR A 130 -13.75 -13.70 -6.01
N GLN A 131 -14.07 -12.96 -7.08
CA GLN A 131 -13.88 -11.51 -7.13
C GLN A 131 -14.60 -10.78 -5.98
N LEU A 132 -15.81 -11.20 -5.61
CA LEU A 132 -16.58 -10.57 -4.54
C LEU A 132 -16.24 -11.13 -3.14
N PHE A 133 -16.16 -12.47 -3.00
CA PHE A 133 -16.06 -13.13 -1.69
C PHE A 133 -14.63 -13.45 -1.24
N VAL A 134 -13.64 -13.24 -2.11
CA VAL A 134 -12.23 -13.29 -1.75
C VAL A 134 -11.62 -11.89 -1.97
N ILE A 135 -11.54 -11.44 -3.22
CA ILE A 135 -10.81 -10.22 -3.57
C ILE A 135 -11.39 -8.98 -2.87
N MET A 136 -12.64 -8.63 -3.15
CA MET A 136 -13.30 -7.46 -2.55
C MET A 136 -13.39 -7.57 -1.01
N LEU A 137 -13.80 -8.74 -0.51
CA LEU A 137 -13.94 -8.97 0.92
C LEU A 137 -12.62 -8.77 1.67
N PHE A 138 -11.52 -9.32 1.13
CA PHE A 138 -10.20 -9.17 1.75
C PHE A 138 -9.73 -7.73 1.71
N GLN A 139 -10.01 -6.99 0.64
CA GLN A 139 -9.68 -5.57 0.56
C GLN A 139 -10.31 -4.75 1.70
N PHE A 140 -11.56 -5.03 2.06
CA PHE A 140 -12.19 -4.40 3.24
C PHE A 140 -11.55 -4.82 4.55
N ILE A 141 -11.39 -6.13 4.76
CA ILE A 141 -10.95 -6.69 6.04
C ILE A 141 -9.48 -6.36 6.33
N THR A 142 -8.63 -6.45 5.33
CA THR A 142 -7.18 -6.26 5.51
C THR A 142 -6.82 -4.78 5.68
N ALA A 143 -7.50 -3.89 4.97
CA ALA A 143 -7.41 -2.45 5.22
C ALA A 143 -7.87 -2.11 6.64
N ALA A 144 -9.03 -2.63 7.06
CA ALA A 144 -9.54 -2.43 8.42
C ALA A 144 -8.62 -3.06 9.49
N THR A 145 -7.91 -4.15 9.20
CA THR A 145 -6.92 -4.76 10.09
C THR A 145 -5.76 -3.80 10.36
N GLY A 146 -5.22 -3.15 9.32
CA GLY A 146 -4.18 -2.12 9.47
C GLY A 146 -4.65 -0.92 10.26
N MET A 147 -5.88 -0.45 9.99
CA MET A 147 -6.50 0.65 10.73
C MET A 147 -6.76 0.29 12.20
N ALA A 148 -7.20 -0.93 12.50
CA ALA A 148 -7.41 -1.42 13.85
C ALA A 148 -6.11 -1.49 14.64
N ALA A 149 -5.02 -1.97 14.03
CA ALA A 149 -3.70 -1.99 14.64
C ALA A 149 -3.23 -0.57 14.98
N MET A 150 -3.37 0.38 14.04
CA MET A 150 -3.05 1.79 14.30
C MET A 150 -3.91 2.39 15.42
N ALA A 151 -5.22 2.08 15.49
CA ALA A 151 -6.09 2.56 16.55
C ALA A 151 -5.64 2.08 17.93
N GLY A 152 -5.18 0.82 18.04
CA GLY A 152 -4.57 0.28 19.26
C GLY A 152 -3.30 1.03 19.66
N ILE A 153 -2.43 1.34 18.68
CA ILE A 153 -1.22 2.15 18.92
C ILE A 153 -1.59 3.57 19.35
N MET A 154 -2.53 4.24 18.69
CA MET A 154 -2.99 5.57 19.07
C MET A 154 -3.53 5.59 20.52
N LYS A 155 -4.28 4.56 20.91
CA LYS A 155 -4.77 4.42 22.28
C LYS A 155 -3.62 4.26 23.29
N SER A 156 -2.64 3.43 22.97
CA SER A 156 -1.46 3.23 23.82
C SER A 156 -0.62 4.50 23.99
N MET A 157 -0.48 5.29 22.92
CA MET A 157 0.24 6.58 22.92
C MET A 157 -0.50 7.66 23.71
N ALA A 158 -1.84 7.67 23.68
CA ALA A 158 -2.67 8.65 24.38
C ALA A 158 -2.74 8.42 25.89
N ALA A 159 -2.57 7.18 26.33
CA ALA A 159 -2.67 6.82 27.74
C ALA A 159 -1.40 7.16 28.51
N LYS A 160 -1.54 7.72 29.72
CA LYS A 160 -0.39 7.97 30.63
C LYS A 160 0.27 6.66 31.06
N THR A 161 -0.53 5.73 31.57
CA THR A 161 -0.10 4.35 31.90
C THR A 161 -1.31 3.45 31.71
N THR A 162 -1.18 2.37 30.96
CA THR A 162 -2.24 1.39 30.75
C THR A 162 -1.65 0.02 30.42
N LYS A 163 -2.38 -1.02 30.79
CA LYS A 163 -2.03 -2.41 30.41
C LYS A 163 -2.73 -2.86 29.12
N THR A 164 -3.74 -2.11 28.67
CA THR A 164 -4.59 -2.45 27.53
C THR A 164 -4.43 -1.45 26.39
N ILE A 165 -4.62 -1.91 25.15
CA ILE A 165 -4.52 -1.10 23.94
C ILE A 165 -5.84 -1.04 23.14
N GLY A 166 -6.95 -1.46 23.76
CA GLY A 166 -8.26 -1.49 23.17
C GLY A 166 -8.72 -2.88 22.75
N ASN A 167 -9.73 -2.95 21.91
CA ASN A 167 -10.29 -4.19 21.40
C ASN A 167 -10.09 -4.27 19.88
N PHE A 168 -9.34 -5.27 19.42
CA PHE A 168 -9.04 -5.47 18.00
C PHE A 168 -10.31 -5.63 17.17
N TRP A 169 -11.23 -6.48 17.60
CA TRP A 169 -12.46 -6.78 16.87
C TRP A 169 -13.37 -5.57 16.73
N HIS A 170 -13.48 -4.79 17.81
CA HIS A 170 -14.23 -3.54 17.78
C HIS A 170 -13.65 -2.56 16.77
N TYR A 171 -12.32 -2.33 16.81
CA TYR A 171 -11.66 -1.44 15.86
C TYR A 171 -11.76 -1.93 14.42
N LEU A 172 -11.68 -3.24 14.18
CA LEU A 172 -11.87 -3.85 12.87
C LEU A 172 -13.26 -3.52 12.30
N VAL A 173 -14.31 -3.78 13.09
CA VAL A 173 -15.70 -3.59 12.65
C VAL A 173 -16.00 -2.11 12.38
N ILE A 174 -15.63 -1.19 13.29
CA ILE A 174 -15.91 0.25 13.08
C ILE A 174 -15.09 0.86 11.96
N SER A 175 -13.89 0.35 11.67
CA SER A 175 -13.11 0.77 10.50
C SER A 175 -13.82 0.40 9.20
N CYS A 176 -14.36 -0.82 9.11
CA CYS A 176 -15.16 -1.23 7.96
C CYS A 176 -16.45 -0.41 7.85
N THR A 177 -17.26 -0.36 8.91
CA THR A 177 -18.64 0.16 8.83
C THR A 177 -18.73 1.68 8.81
N ARG A 178 -17.82 2.39 9.50
CA ARG A 178 -17.90 3.85 9.67
C ARG A 178 -16.94 4.64 8.80
N ILE A 179 -15.95 3.98 8.16
CA ILE A 179 -14.94 4.66 7.35
C ILE A 179 -14.92 4.06 5.93
N LEU A 180 -14.48 2.80 5.78
CA LEU A 180 -14.25 2.20 4.47
C LEU A 180 -15.53 2.03 3.65
N PHE A 181 -16.55 1.41 4.20
CA PHE A 181 -17.78 1.09 3.49
C PHE A 181 -18.54 2.33 2.99
N PRO A 182 -18.80 3.37 3.81
CA PRO A 182 -19.48 4.57 3.33
C PRO A 182 -18.72 5.31 2.23
N MET A 183 -17.40 5.41 2.36
CA MET A 183 -16.57 6.05 1.34
C MET A 183 -16.56 5.23 0.04
N SER A 184 -16.46 3.89 0.15
CA SER A 184 -16.49 3.00 -1.02
C SER A 184 -17.82 3.08 -1.77
N LEU A 185 -18.95 3.23 -1.07
CA LEU A 185 -20.24 3.44 -1.73
C LEU A 185 -20.27 4.75 -2.53
N ILE A 186 -19.77 5.84 -1.97
CA ILE A 186 -19.73 7.14 -2.67
C ILE A 186 -18.86 7.03 -3.93
N VAL A 187 -17.66 6.49 -3.81
CA VAL A 187 -16.75 6.32 -4.95
C VAL A 187 -17.36 5.38 -5.98
N GLY A 188 -17.95 4.26 -5.55
CA GLY A 188 -18.60 3.28 -6.43
C GLY A 188 -19.73 3.89 -7.26
N PHE A 189 -20.59 4.70 -6.67
CA PHE A 189 -21.62 5.42 -7.40
C PHE A 189 -21.05 6.39 -8.45
N ILE A 190 -19.97 7.10 -8.12
CA ILE A 190 -19.30 7.98 -9.08
C ILE A 190 -18.74 7.16 -10.26
N LEU A 191 -18.08 6.05 -10.00
CA LEU A 191 -17.52 5.17 -11.02
C LEU A 191 -18.61 4.59 -11.95
N ILE A 192 -19.72 4.10 -11.39
CA ILE A 192 -20.85 3.58 -12.18
C ILE A 192 -21.43 4.66 -13.09
N ILE A 193 -21.65 5.88 -12.58
CA ILE A 193 -22.16 7.01 -13.38
C ILE A 193 -21.19 7.36 -14.53
N GLN A 194 -19.90 7.14 -14.33
CA GLN A 194 -18.87 7.42 -15.34
C GLN A 194 -18.62 6.25 -16.30
N GLY A 195 -19.30 5.10 -16.14
CA GLY A 195 -19.26 3.99 -17.08
C GLY A 195 -18.47 2.75 -16.64
N THR A 196 -18.00 2.69 -15.38
CA THR A 196 -17.40 1.46 -14.85
C THR A 196 -18.48 0.38 -14.69
N PRO A 197 -18.31 -0.82 -15.28
CA PRO A 197 -19.34 -1.86 -15.27
C PRO A 197 -19.61 -2.44 -13.87
N MET A 198 -20.88 -2.84 -13.67
CA MET A 198 -21.35 -3.54 -12.49
C MET A 198 -22.36 -4.59 -12.91
N GLY A 199 -21.92 -5.61 -13.61
CA GLY A 199 -22.73 -6.68 -14.16
C GLY A 199 -22.35 -8.05 -13.65
N PHE A 200 -23.12 -9.06 -14.09
CA PHE A 200 -22.91 -10.48 -13.82
C PHE A 200 -23.06 -11.35 -15.07
N ASP A 201 -23.19 -10.69 -16.23
CA ASP A 201 -23.30 -11.37 -17.51
C ASP A 201 -21.93 -11.91 -17.97
N SER A 202 -21.95 -12.87 -18.90
CA SER A 202 -20.75 -13.38 -19.55
C SER A 202 -20.07 -12.28 -20.38
N LYS A 203 -18.81 -12.51 -20.72
CA LYS A 203 -18.03 -11.68 -21.61
C LYS A 203 -18.79 -11.42 -22.92
N MET A 204 -18.73 -10.18 -23.39
CA MET A 204 -19.32 -9.76 -24.66
C MET A 204 -18.25 -9.74 -25.74
N THR A 205 -18.55 -10.36 -26.90
CA THR A 205 -17.68 -10.28 -28.07
C THR A 205 -18.12 -9.08 -28.93
N ILE A 206 -17.19 -8.18 -29.19
CA ILE A 206 -17.41 -7.00 -30.02
C ILE A 206 -16.45 -7.00 -31.21
N PRO A 207 -16.88 -6.59 -32.41
CA PRO A 207 -15.95 -6.37 -33.51
C PRO A 207 -15.15 -5.08 -33.29
N THR A 208 -13.84 -5.15 -33.46
CA THR A 208 -12.97 -3.96 -33.48
C THR A 208 -13.15 -3.17 -34.77
N LEU A 209 -12.63 -1.94 -34.84
CA LEU A 209 -12.62 -1.11 -36.06
C LEU A 209 -11.90 -1.80 -37.22
N GLU A 210 -10.94 -2.66 -36.94
CA GLU A 210 -10.15 -3.43 -37.90
C GLU A 210 -10.84 -4.76 -38.31
N GLY A 211 -12.00 -5.07 -37.71
CA GLY A 211 -12.79 -6.26 -38.01
C GLY A 211 -12.38 -7.52 -37.22
N ALA A 212 -11.41 -7.41 -36.32
CA ALA A 212 -11.07 -8.49 -35.38
C ALA A 212 -12.12 -8.60 -34.27
N GLU A 213 -12.32 -9.79 -33.71
CA GLU A 213 -13.17 -9.98 -32.53
C GLU A 213 -12.40 -9.71 -31.26
N GLN A 214 -12.98 -8.91 -30.37
CA GLN A 214 -12.46 -8.63 -29.03
C GLN A 214 -13.48 -9.07 -27.98
N THR A 215 -13.00 -9.80 -26.97
CA THR A 215 -13.83 -10.24 -25.84
C THR A 215 -13.67 -9.28 -24.68
N VAL A 216 -14.78 -8.71 -24.19
CA VAL A 216 -14.79 -7.69 -23.13
C VAL A 216 -15.58 -8.20 -21.93
N SER A 217 -14.95 -8.23 -20.74
CA SER A 217 -15.63 -8.56 -19.49
C SER A 217 -16.42 -7.36 -18.95
N GLN A 218 -17.64 -7.62 -18.46
CA GLN A 218 -18.53 -6.62 -17.86
C GLN A 218 -18.92 -6.97 -16.44
N GLY A 219 -18.05 -7.69 -15.73
CA GLY A 219 -18.30 -8.15 -14.37
C GLY A 219 -18.43 -7.04 -13.32
N PRO A 220 -18.43 -7.37 -12.02
CA PRO A 220 -18.72 -6.43 -10.92
C PRO A 220 -17.53 -5.51 -10.58
N THR A 221 -16.96 -4.86 -11.58
CA THR A 221 -15.77 -4.00 -11.46
C THR A 221 -15.98 -2.85 -10.49
N ALA A 222 -17.14 -2.17 -10.57
CA ALA A 222 -17.45 -1.02 -9.71
C ALA A 222 -17.65 -1.37 -8.23
N ALA A 223 -17.79 -2.64 -7.87
CA ALA A 223 -17.79 -3.07 -6.47
C ALA A 223 -16.36 -3.18 -5.89
N ILE A 224 -15.37 -3.46 -6.73
CA ILE A 224 -13.99 -3.74 -6.35
C ILE A 224 -13.15 -2.47 -6.34
N VAL A 225 -13.19 -1.67 -7.40
CA VAL A 225 -12.32 -0.50 -7.60
C VAL A 225 -12.38 0.52 -6.45
N PRO A 226 -13.53 0.85 -5.85
CA PRO A 226 -13.58 1.80 -4.74
C PRO A 226 -12.77 1.38 -3.53
N ILE A 227 -12.94 0.14 -3.08
CA ILE A 227 -12.20 -0.37 -1.90
C ILE A 227 -10.75 -0.68 -2.24
N LYS A 228 -10.46 -1.14 -3.46
CA LYS A 228 -9.11 -1.28 -3.99
C LYS A 228 -8.28 -0.02 -3.77
N GLN A 229 -8.85 1.15 -4.02
CA GLN A 229 -8.17 2.44 -3.87
C GLN A 229 -8.20 2.94 -2.42
N LEU A 230 -9.38 3.03 -1.80
CA LEU A 230 -9.55 3.55 -0.43
C LEU A 230 -8.87 2.71 0.64
N GLY A 231 -8.82 1.38 0.45
CA GLY A 231 -8.14 0.45 1.34
C GLY A 231 -6.63 0.38 1.12
N THR A 232 -6.08 1.12 0.14
CA THR A 232 -4.69 0.98 -0.33
C THR A 232 -4.33 -0.48 -0.61
N ASN A 233 -5.17 -1.15 -1.40
CA ASN A 233 -5.04 -2.56 -1.73
C ASN A 233 -4.41 -2.77 -3.12
N GLY A 234 -4.91 -2.08 -4.14
CA GLY A 234 -4.36 -1.99 -5.48
C GLY A 234 -4.75 -3.07 -6.47
N GLY A 235 -5.14 -4.25 -6.03
CA GLY A 235 -5.51 -5.35 -6.93
C GLY A 235 -6.77 -5.04 -7.75
N GLY A 236 -6.62 -5.02 -9.07
CA GLY A 236 -7.66 -4.68 -10.02
C GLY A 236 -8.57 -5.84 -10.39
N TYR A 237 -9.71 -5.50 -11.00
CA TYR A 237 -10.56 -6.47 -11.67
C TYR A 237 -9.90 -6.94 -12.98
N PHE A 238 -9.32 -6.02 -13.75
CA PHE A 238 -8.57 -6.29 -14.98
C PHE A 238 -7.07 -6.46 -14.69
N GLY A 239 -6.37 -7.28 -15.47
CA GLY A 239 -4.94 -7.53 -15.34
C GLY A 239 -4.10 -6.26 -15.47
N VAL A 240 -4.46 -5.38 -16.40
CA VAL A 240 -3.80 -4.06 -16.58
C VAL A 240 -4.29 -3.00 -15.59
N ASN A 241 -5.07 -3.38 -14.60
CA ASN A 241 -5.51 -2.55 -13.49
C ASN A 241 -6.25 -1.27 -13.97
N SER A 242 -6.05 -0.10 -13.32
CA SER A 242 -6.73 1.16 -13.67
C SER A 242 -6.18 1.85 -14.94
N SER A 243 -5.28 1.22 -15.71
CA SER A 243 -5.07 1.59 -17.12
C SER A 243 -6.18 1.08 -18.02
N HIS A 244 -6.93 0.06 -17.60
CA HIS A 244 -8.06 -0.44 -18.39
C HIS A 244 -9.22 0.57 -18.43
N PRO A 245 -9.78 0.85 -19.65
CA PRO A 245 -10.84 1.86 -19.79
C PRO A 245 -12.14 1.54 -19.03
N LEU A 246 -12.38 0.27 -18.69
CA LEU A 246 -13.56 -0.13 -17.90
C LEU A 246 -13.33 -0.07 -16.38
N GLU A 247 -12.10 0.01 -15.90
CA GLU A 247 -11.84 0.36 -14.48
C GLU A 247 -11.83 1.87 -14.28
N ASN A 248 -11.18 2.59 -15.18
CA ASN A 248 -10.95 4.04 -15.13
C ASN A 248 -11.35 4.70 -16.46
N PRO A 249 -12.67 4.83 -16.72
CA PRO A 249 -13.16 5.22 -18.05
C PRO A 249 -12.91 6.68 -18.42
N THR A 250 -12.86 7.60 -17.48
CA THR A 250 -12.78 9.04 -17.74
C THR A 250 -11.65 9.71 -16.95
N TYR A 251 -11.28 10.92 -17.35
CA TYR A 251 -10.30 11.70 -16.56
C TYR A 251 -10.83 12.05 -15.16
N LEU A 252 -12.15 12.15 -14.99
CA LEU A 252 -12.76 12.34 -13.67
C LEU A 252 -12.57 11.10 -12.78
N THR A 253 -12.77 9.89 -13.34
CA THR A 253 -12.50 8.66 -12.57
C THR A 253 -11.03 8.55 -12.20
N ASN A 254 -10.12 8.95 -13.10
CA ASN A 254 -8.68 9.00 -12.81
C ASN A 254 -8.37 9.93 -11.60
N ILE A 255 -9.00 11.10 -11.54
CA ILE A 255 -8.85 12.02 -10.40
C ILE A 255 -9.41 11.38 -9.11
N VAL A 256 -10.61 10.82 -9.17
CA VAL A 256 -11.31 10.25 -8.00
C VAL A 256 -10.56 9.01 -7.47
N GLU A 257 -10.07 8.15 -8.34
CA GLU A 257 -9.31 6.97 -7.94
C GLU A 257 -7.94 7.36 -7.35
N CYS A 258 -7.17 8.21 -8.02
CA CYS A 258 -5.88 8.70 -7.53
C CYS A 258 -6.04 9.42 -6.17
N TRP A 259 -7.08 10.23 -6.02
CA TRP A 259 -7.45 10.84 -4.75
C TRP A 259 -7.78 9.81 -3.68
N SER A 260 -8.54 8.77 -4.03
CA SER A 260 -8.96 7.70 -3.11
C SER A 260 -7.78 6.91 -2.54
N ILE A 261 -6.70 6.73 -3.29
CA ILE A 261 -5.49 6.03 -2.85
C ILE A 261 -4.89 6.72 -1.60
N LEU A 262 -4.80 8.05 -1.60
CA LEU A 262 -4.00 8.76 -0.61
C LEU A 262 -4.81 9.39 0.52
N ILE A 263 -6.13 9.57 0.34
CA ILE A 263 -6.94 10.37 1.26
C ILE A 263 -7.02 9.79 2.67
N ILE A 264 -7.18 8.46 2.82
CA ILE A 264 -7.26 7.83 4.15
C ILE A 264 -5.88 7.80 4.83
N PRO A 265 -4.77 7.38 4.18
CA PRO A 265 -3.43 7.51 4.75
C PRO A 265 -3.09 8.91 5.26
N MET A 266 -3.35 9.95 4.46
CA MET A 266 -3.17 11.34 4.87
C MET A 266 -4.04 11.72 6.08
N ALA A 267 -5.31 11.36 6.04
CA ALA A 267 -6.25 11.65 7.11
C ALA A 267 -5.88 10.96 8.43
N LEU A 268 -5.31 9.76 8.39
CA LEU A 268 -4.87 9.02 9.57
C LEU A 268 -3.75 9.74 10.33
N VAL A 269 -2.84 10.43 9.64
CA VAL A 269 -1.80 11.24 10.29
C VAL A 269 -2.41 12.43 11.04
N PHE A 270 -3.40 13.09 10.45
CA PHE A 270 -4.16 14.12 11.17
C PHE A 270 -4.98 13.53 12.32
N ALA A 271 -5.60 12.35 12.11
CA ALA A 271 -6.36 11.64 13.14
C ALA A 271 -5.50 11.35 14.37
N LEU A 272 -4.24 10.95 14.19
CA LEU A 272 -3.28 10.78 15.27
C LEU A 272 -3.15 12.07 16.10
N GLY A 273 -2.90 13.22 15.45
CA GLY A 273 -2.76 14.52 16.12
C GLY A 273 -4.01 14.93 16.92
N PHE A 274 -5.21 14.66 16.36
CA PHE A 274 -6.48 14.91 17.03
C PHE A 274 -6.75 13.92 18.16
N TYR A 275 -6.43 12.66 17.95
CA TYR A 275 -6.62 11.60 18.95
C TYR A 275 -5.75 11.84 20.19
N LEU A 276 -4.47 12.18 19.99
CA LEU A 276 -3.53 12.48 21.07
C LEU A 276 -3.74 13.85 21.71
N LYS A 277 -4.58 14.72 21.15
CA LYS A 277 -4.69 16.15 21.49
C LYS A 277 -3.35 16.90 21.32
N ARG A 278 -2.47 16.42 20.45
CA ARG A 278 -1.16 16.99 20.12
C ARG A 278 -1.09 17.32 18.62
N LYS A 279 -1.85 18.33 18.20
CA LYS A 279 -1.96 18.71 16.79
C LYS A 279 -0.61 19.06 16.15
N LYS A 280 0.30 19.73 16.90
CA LYS A 280 1.64 20.07 16.40
C LYS A 280 2.44 18.84 15.99
N LEU A 281 2.41 17.77 16.78
CA LEU A 281 3.07 16.51 16.43
C LEU A 281 2.50 15.93 15.13
N GLY A 282 1.17 15.90 14.99
CA GLY A 282 0.51 15.47 13.75
C GLY A 282 0.93 16.33 12.54
N TYR A 283 1.02 17.64 12.69
CA TYR A 283 1.47 18.54 11.60
C TYR A 283 2.93 18.35 11.23
N VAL A 284 3.82 18.10 12.20
CA VAL A 284 5.24 17.83 11.92
C VAL A 284 5.39 16.52 11.14
N ILE A 285 4.75 15.44 11.58
CA ILE A 285 4.79 14.15 10.87
C ILE A 285 4.20 14.29 9.47
N TYR A 286 3.03 14.91 9.35
CA TYR A 286 2.39 15.17 8.06
C TYR A 286 3.27 15.98 7.11
N GLY A 287 3.92 17.03 7.63
CA GLY A 287 4.83 17.88 6.85
C GLY A 287 6.04 17.12 6.32
N VAL A 288 6.61 16.21 7.10
CA VAL A 288 7.74 15.36 6.66
C VAL A 288 7.29 14.41 5.55
N MET A 289 6.17 13.73 5.73
CA MET A 289 5.63 12.80 4.73
C MET A 289 5.22 13.53 3.45
N LEU A 290 4.57 14.69 3.58
CA LEU A 290 4.17 15.52 2.45
C LEU A 290 5.38 16.04 1.66
N PHE A 291 6.44 16.48 2.34
CA PHE A 291 7.66 16.94 1.69
C PHE A 291 8.28 15.82 0.83
N ALA A 292 8.40 14.61 1.38
CA ALA A 292 8.92 13.47 0.65
C ALA A 292 8.03 13.10 -0.56
N TYR A 293 6.71 13.11 -0.38
CA TYR A 293 5.74 12.86 -1.47
C TYR A 293 5.88 13.90 -2.60
N LEU A 294 5.91 15.19 -2.26
CA LEU A 294 6.05 16.25 -3.25
C LEU A 294 7.39 16.20 -4.00
N LEU A 295 8.47 15.82 -3.31
CA LEU A 295 9.77 15.60 -3.94
C LEU A 295 9.70 14.46 -4.96
N GLY A 296 9.08 13.34 -4.60
CA GLY A 296 8.87 12.21 -5.50
C GLY A 296 8.02 12.59 -6.72
N VAL A 297 6.90 13.30 -6.51
CA VAL A 297 6.05 13.80 -7.61
C VAL A 297 6.82 14.72 -8.54
N PHE A 298 7.59 15.65 -7.98
CA PHE A 298 8.40 16.57 -8.79
C PHE A 298 9.41 15.82 -9.67
N CYS A 299 10.15 14.88 -9.10
CA CYS A 299 11.13 14.08 -9.84
C CYS A 299 10.45 13.24 -10.95
N ASN A 300 9.39 12.51 -10.59
CA ASN A 300 8.72 11.61 -11.52
C ASN A 300 8.08 12.39 -12.71
N VAL A 301 7.33 13.46 -12.41
CA VAL A 301 6.75 14.34 -13.44
C VAL A 301 7.83 14.94 -14.34
N HIS A 302 8.98 15.34 -13.78
CA HIS A 302 10.07 15.91 -14.54
C HIS A 302 10.63 14.92 -15.57
N TYR A 303 10.98 13.71 -15.16
CA TYR A 303 11.56 12.71 -16.06
C TYR A 303 10.55 12.18 -17.08
N GLU A 304 9.32 11.94 -16.68
CA GLU A 304 8.28 11.45 -17.61
C GLU A 304 7.90 12.49 -18.67
N MET A 305 7.87 13.77 -18.30
CA MET A 305 7.58 14.85 -19.26
C MET A 305 8.78 15.24 -20.13
N ALA A 306 10.00 14.85 -19.75
CA ALA A 306 11.19 15.10 -20.57
C ALA A 306 11.26 14.21 -21.82
N GLY A 307 10.60 13.04 -21.79
CA GLY A 307 10.68 12.06 -22.88
C GLY A 307 11.92 11.15 -22.80
N ASN A 308 12.01 10.19 -23.73
CA ASN A 308 13.11 9.23 -23.83
C ASN A 308 14.09 9.63 -24.95
N PRO A 309 15.35 9.96 -24.66
CA PRO A 309 16.31 10.41 -25.68
C PRO A 309 16.53 9.37 -26.80
N LYS A 310 16.45 8.08 -26.50
CA LYS A 310 16.60 7.03 -27.54
C LYS A 310 15.46 7.02 -28.54
N ILE A 311 14.25 7.35 -28.09
CA ILE A 311 13.09 7.49 -28.98
C ILE A 311 13.22 8.77 -29.83
N ASP A 312 13.74 9.86 -29.25
CA ASP A 312 14.08 11.09 -29.99
C ASP A 312 15.12 10.83 -31.10
N GLU A 313 16.15 10.03 -30.81
CA GLU A 313 17.17 9.63 -31.81
C GLU A 313 16.55 8.85 -32.99
N MET A 314 15.42 8.16 -32.80
CA MET A 314 14.66 7.48 -33.85
C MET A 314 13.81 8.44 -34.72
N GLY A 315 13.76 9.73 -34.37
CA GLY A 315 12.96 10.74 -35.06
C GLY A 315 11.46 10.72 -34.69
N ILE A 316 11.10 10.11 -33.56
CA ILE A 316 9.73 10.06 -33.06
C ILE A 316 9.50 11.27 -32.16
N ASP A 317 8.41 12.03 -32.42
CA ASP A 317 8.06 13.22 -31.64
C ASP A 317 7.75 12.88 -30.18
N GLN A 318 8.49 13.48 -29.26
CA GLN A 318 8.36 13.36 -27.80
C GLN A 318 7.79 14.65 -27.16
N SER A 319 7.18 15.52 -27.95
CA SER A 319 6.61 16.80 -27.44
C SER A 319 5.58 16.60 -26.32
N CYS A 320 4.94 15.43 -26.26
CA CYS A 320 4.01 15.03 -25.20
C CYS A 320 4.71 14.40 -23.96
N GLY A 321 6.03 14.18 -24.00
CA GLY A 321 6.79 13.41 -23.00
C GLY A 321 6.88 11.92 -23.33
N ALA A 322 7.36 11.10 -22.38
CA ALA A 322 7.46 9.65 -22.53
C ALA A 322 6.06 9.01 -22.52
N MET A 323 5.62 8.52 -23.68
CA MET A 323 4.27 7.94 -23.85
C MET A 323 4.25 6.41 -23.87
N GLU A 324 5.42 5.76 -23.83
CA GLU A 324 5.49 4.31 -23.74
C GLU A 324 4.74 3.78 -22.52
N GLY A 325 3.95 2.73 -22.71
CA GLY A 325 3.15 2.10 -21.65
C GLY A 325 2.08 2.98 -21.01
N LYS A 326 1.69 4.09 -21.67
CA LYS A 326 0.72 5.06 -21.15
C LYS A 326 -0.46 5.25 -22.10
N GLU A 327 -1.64 5.43 -21.52
CA GLU A 327 -2.84 5.80 -22.25
C GLU A 327 -2.79 7.28 -22.70
N THR A 328 -3.00 7.55 -23.98
CA THR A 328 -2.99 8.92 -24.54
C THR A 328 -4.00 9.84 -23.86
N ARG A 329 -5.12 9.29 -23.37
CA ARG A 329 -6.18 10.02 -22.66
C ARG A 329 -5.77 10.54 -21.29
N LEU A 330 -4.72 9.98 -20.67
CA LEU A 330 -4.25 10.33 -19.32
C LEU A 330 -3.01 11.22 -19.35
N GLY A 331 -2.07 10.93 -20.24
CA GLY A 331 -0.82 11.68 -20.40
C GLY A 331 0.25 11.39 -19.33
N PRO A 332 1.48 11.89 -19.53
CA PRO A 332 2.60 11.58 -18.65
C PRO A 332 2.50 12.24 -17.26
N GLY A 333 1.92 13.43 -17.13
CA GLY A 333 1.81 14.11 -15.84
C GLY A 333 0.85 13.43 -14.87
N ALA A 334 -0.35 13.04 -15.34
CA ALA A 334 -1.32 12.36 -14.51
C ALA A 334 -0.86 10.94 -14.12
N THR A 335 -0.18 10.24 -15.03
CA THR A 335 0.35 8.90 -14.76
C THR A 335 1.56 8.94 -13.82
N ALA A 336 2.43 9.94 -13.94
CA ALA A 336 3.53 10.18 -13.01
C ALA A 336 3.03 10.47 -11.57
N LEU A 337 1.97 11.28 -11.43
CA LEU A 337 1.34 11.51 -10.13
C LEU A 337 0.80 10.22 -9.54
N TRP A 338 0.11 9.40 -10.34
CA TRP A 338 -0.46 8.14 -9.88
C TRP A 338 0.61 7.16 -9.39
N SER A 339 1.69 6.96 -10.15
CA SER A 339 2.75 6.03 -9.78
C SER A 339 3.47 6.42 -8.49
N VAL A 340 3.70 7.71 -8.24
CA VAL A 340 4.21 8.17 -6.94
C VAL A 340 3.17 7.96 -5.85
N THR A 341 1.89 8.26 -6.12
CA THR A 341 0.80 8.09 -5.13
C THR A 341 0.64 6.63 -4.72
N THR A 342 0.68 5.70 -5.67
CA THR A 342 0.54 4.27 -5.40
C THR A 342 1.75 3.70 -4.66
N THR A 343 2.96 4.18 -4.96
CA THR A 343 4.20 3.66 -4.35
C THR A 343 4.47 4.24 -2.95
N VAL A 344 4.05 5.46 -2.65
CA VAL A 344 4.14 6.02 -1.28
C VAL A 344 3.10 5.46 -0.32
N THR A 345 2.05 4.79 -0.82
CA THR A 345 0.91 4.33 -0.01
C THR A 345 0.80 2.82 0.13
N SER A 346 1.71 2.03 -0.40
CA SER A 346 1.56 0.56 -0.47
C SER A 346 0.22 0.15 -1.10
N ASN A 347 -0.21 0.85 -2.18
CA ASN A 347 -1.47 0.56 -2.86
C ASN A 347 -1.30 -0.47 -3.97
N GLY A 348 -0.39 -0.26 -4.91
CA GLY A 348 -0.12 -1.14 -6.06
C GLY A 348 -1.00 -0.93 -7.29
N SER A 349 -2.02 -0.08 -7.21
CA SER A 349 -2.86 0.25 -8.38
C SER A 349 -2.08 1.01 -9.45
N LEU A 350 -2.32 0.68 -10.71
CA LEU A 350 -1.61 1.21 -11.87
C LEU A 350 -2.59 1.90 -12.83
N ASN A 351 -2.18 3.01 -13.44
CA ASN A 351 -2.85 3.62 -14.59
C ASN A 351 -1.90 3.79 -15.78
N ARG A 352 -0.72 3.17 -15.70
CA ARG A 352 0.29 2.99 -16.75
C ARG A 352 1.09 1.72 -16.47
N MET A 353 1.86 1.26 -17.45
CA MET A 353 2.87 0.21 -17.24
C MET A 353 4.06 0.81 -16.46
N HIS A 354 4.40 0.25 -15.30
CA HIS A 354 5.56 0.71 -14.52
C HIS A 354 6.88 0.25 -15.14
N ASP A 355 6.87 -0.88 -15.84
CA ASP A 355 8.01 -1.39 -16.60
C ASP A 355 8.52 -0.41 -17.67
N SER A 356 7.60 0.37 -18.26
CA SER A 356 7.91 1.37 -19.30
C SER A 356 8.19 2.78 -18.74
N THR A 357 8.53 2.91 -17.46
CA THR A 357 8.86 4.21 -16.87
C THR A 357 10.30 4.60 -17.18
N MET A 358 10.57 5.91 -17.24
CA MET A 358 11.94 6.39 -17.33
C MET A 358 12.77 5.85 -16.14
N PRO A 359 14.03 5.46 -16.31
CA PRO A 359 14.80 4.75 -15.29
C PRO A 359 14.83 5.44 -13.93
N LEU A 360 14.99 6.77 -13.90
CA LEU A 360 14.98 7.53 -12.64
C LEU A 360 13.57 7.71 -12.06
N SER A 361 12.52 7.63 -12.87
CA SER A 361 11.13 7.52 -12.38
C SER A 361 10.92 6.19 -11.67
N GLY A 362 11.34 5.08 -12.28
CA GLY A 362 11.30 3.74 -11.67
C GLY A 362 12.13 3.67 -10.38
N MET A 363 13.28 4.36 -10.34
CA MET A 363 14.07 4.50 -9.11
C MET A 363 13.27 5.18 -7.99
N VAL A 364 12.56 6.27 -8.28
CA VAL A 364 11.73 6.98 -7.29
C VAL A 364 10.60 6.08 -6.78
N GLU A 365 9.96 5.32 -7.67
CA GLU A 365 8.92 4.36 -7.33
C GLU A 365 9.45 3.27 -6.38
N MET A 366 10.59 2.66 -6.71
CA MET A 366 11.26 1.70 -5.84
C MET A 366 11.68 2.31 -4.50
N LEU A 367 12.27 3.51 -4.48
CA LEU A 367 12.67 4.19 -3.24
C LEU A 367 11.49 4.48 -2.32
N ASN A 368 10.36 4.89 -2.86
CA ASN A 368 9.14 5.09 -2.07
C ASN A 368 8.72 3.82 -1.33
N MET A 369 8.73 2.68 -2.03
CA MET A 369 8.40 1.37 -1.47
C MET A 369 9.49 0.85 -0.52
N GLN A 370 10.77 1.06 -0.82
CA GLN A 370 11.91 0.68 0.01
C GLN A 370 11.95 1.45 1.34
N ILE A 371 11.53 2.69 1.33
CA ILE A 371 11.35 3.50 2.53
C ILE A 371 10.08 3.11 3.29
N ASN A 372 8.97 2.91 2.59
CA ASN A 372 7.67 2.45 3.08
C ASN A 372 7.15 3.17 4.35
N THR A 373 7.46 4.46 4.48
CA THR A 373 7.06 5.30 5.63
C THR A 373 6.35 6.59 5.25
N TRP A 374 6.39 6.98 3.98
CA TRP A 374 5.72 8.18 3.48
C TRP A 374 4.23 7.86 3.25
N PHE A 375 3.35 8.21 4.18
CA PHE A 375 1.96 7.82 4.26
C PHE A 375 1.74 6.31 4.39
N GLY A 376 2.33 5.47 3.52
CA GLY A 376 2.26 4.02 3.53
C GLY A 376 0.84 3.47 3.38
N GLY A 377 0.66 2.16 3.57
CA GLY A 377 -0.65 1.52 3.58
C GLY A 377 -1.54 2.02 4.73
N VAL A 378 -2.85 1.90 4.55
CA VAL A 378 -3.86 2.37 5.51
C VAL A 378 -3.58 1.84 6.93
N GLY A 379 -3.19 2.74 7.82
CA GLY A 379 -2.77 2.45 9.19
C GLY A 379 -1.30 2.03 9.32
N VAL A 380 -0.81 1.16 8.46
CA VAL A 380 0.54 0.56 8.57
C VAL A 380 1.65 1.57 8.23
N GLY A 381 1.41 2.49 7.32
CA GLY A 381 2.41 3.49 6.96
C GLY A 381 2.83 4.37 8.14
N PHE A 382 1.87 4.86 8.93
CA PHE A 382 2.22 5.53 10.18
C PHE A 382 2.94 4.59 11.17
N MET A 383 2.56 3.31 11.22
CA MET A 383 3.20 2.34 12.10
C MET A 383 4.67 2.12 11.73
N ASN A 384 5.01 2.11 10.44
CA ASN A 384 6.39 2.06 9.97
C ASN A 384 7.14 3.36 10.36
N TYR A 385 6.53 4.51 10.13
CA TYR A 385 7.09 5.79 10.59
C TYR A 385 7.31 5.81 12.11
N TYR A 386 6.42 5.21 12.88
CA TYR A 386 6.53 5.10 14.34
C TYR A 386 7.79 4.32 14.78
N ALA A 387 8.15 3.25 14.08
CA ALA A 387 9.40 2.53 14.37
C ALA A 387 10.63 3.45 14.16
N PHE A 388 10.69 4.18 13.05
CA PHE A 388 11.76 5.15 12.81
C PHE A 388 11.73 6.34 13.79
N LEU A 389 10.55 6.75 14.23
CA LEU A 389 10.41 7.79 15.25
C LEU A 389 11.01 7.34 16.60
N ILE A 390 10.83 6.08 16.99
CA ILE A 390 11.48 5.51 18.19
C ILE A 390 13.01 5.49 18.03
N ILE A 391 13.51 5.11 16.85
CA ILE A 391 14.95 5.13 16.54
C ILE A 391 15.49 6.57 16.62
N ALA A 392 14.80 7.53 15.99
CA ALA A 392 15.20 8.94 15.98
C ALA A 392 15.24 9.55 17.41
N VAL A 393 14.22 9.25 18.23
CA VAL A 393 14.18 9.68 19.63
C VAL A 393 15.34 9.09 20.43
N PHE A 394 15.65 7.82 20.21
CA PHE A 394 16.74 7.14 20.92
C PHE A 394 18.12 7.71 20.56
N ILE A 395 18.40 7.83 19.25
CA ILE A 395 19.68 8.36 18.76
C ILE A 395 19.86 9.81 19.24
N SER A 396 18.85 10.68 19.05
CA SER A 396 18.96 12.09 19.44
C SER A 396 19.07 12.26 20.97
N GLY A 397 18.39 11.44 21.75
CA GLY A 397 18.52 11.44 23.20
C GLY A 397 19.96 11.13 23.63
N LEU A 398 20.56 10.07 23.06
CA LEU A 398 21.94 9.70 23.36
C LEU A 398 22.95 10.76 22.90
N MET A 399 22.78 11.34 21.71
CA MET A 399 23.69 12.37 21.17
C MET A 399 23.72 13.63 22.05
N VAL A 400 22.60 13.99 22.67
CA VAL A 400 22.49 15.19 23.53
C VAL A 400 22.76 14.85 24.99
N GLY A 401 23.07 13.58 25.32
CA GLY A 401 23.30 13.13 26.69
C GLY A 401 22.05 13.16 27.57
N ARG A 402 20.86 12.98 26.97
CA ARG A 402 19.56 12.96 27.66
C ARG A 402 18.92 11.59 27.62
N THR A 403 18.07 11.28 28.60
CA THR A 403 17.26 10.07 28.56
C THR A 403 16.31 10.12 27.37
N PRO A 404 16.33 9.13 26.45
CA PRO A 404 15.39 9.08 25.35
C PRO A 404 13.95 8.89 25.87
N GLU A 405 13.08 9.84 25.57
CA GLU A 405 11.67 9.82 26.00
C GLU A 405 10.76 10.17 24.83
N PHE A 406 9.69 9.39 24.68
CA PHE A 406 8.64 9.66 23.72
C PHE A 406 7.29 9.76 24.42
N LEU A 407 6.62 10.90 24.29
CA LEU A 407 5.33 11.21 24.93
C LEU A 407 5.34 10.95 26.46
N GLY A 408 6.43 11.31 27.15
CA GLY A 408 6.59 11.10 28.58
C GLY A 408 6.84 9.64 28.98
N LYS A 409 7.28 8.80 28.06
CA LYS A 409 7.64 7.40 28.32
C LYS A 409 9.06 7.13 27.89
N LYS A 410 9.87 6.55 28.79
CA LYS A 410 11.26 6.23 28.54
C LYS A 410 11.39 5.16 27.46
N VAL A 411 12.16 5.45 26.41
CA VAL A 411 12.54 4.47 25.39
C VAL A 411 13.83 3.78 25.85
N GLU A 412 13.78 2.47 26.00
CA GLU A 412 14.90 1.66 26.51
C GLU A 412 15.42 0.71 25.42
N ALA A 413 16.50 0.01 25.71
CA ALA A 413 17.15 -0.91 24.78
C ALA A 413 16.20 -1.98 24.21
N ARG A 414 15.16 -2.38 24.94
CA ARG A 414 14.20 -3.38 24.50
C ARG A 414 13.35 -2.87 23.33
N GLU A 415 12.77 -1.67 23.45
CA GLU A 415 11.98 -1.05 22.40
C GLU A 415 12.85 -0.71 21.19
N MET A 416 14.07 -0.22 21.45
CA MET A 416 15.03 0.08 20.40
C MET A 416 15.43 -1.17 19.60
N LYS A 417 15.70 -2.30 20.29
CA LYS A 417 16.02 -3.56 19.63
C LYS A 417 14.89 -4.02 18.69
N ILE A 418 13.64 -3.94 19.14
CA ILE A 418 12.49 -4.30 18.32
C ILE A 418 12.37 -3.35 17.11
N ALA A 419 12.49 -2.04 17.33
CA ALA A 419 12.41 -1.05 16.25
C ALA A 419 13.51 -1.27 15.19
N THR A 420 14.73 -1.60 15.62
CA THR A 420 15.85 -1.92 14.71
C THR A 420 15.57 -3.18 13.90
N ILE A 421 15.09 -4.26 14.54
CA ILE A 421 14.72 -5.50 13.82
C ILE A 421 13.64 -5.23 12.79
N VAL A 422 12.59 -4.48 13.15
CA VAL A 422 11.50 -4.11 12.22
C VAL A 422 12.03 -3.31 11.04
N SER A 423 12.89 -2.32 11.28
CA SER A 423 13.43 -1.46 10.23
C SER A 423 14.41 -2.17 9.29
N LEU A 424 15.16 -3.16 9.79
CA LEU A 424 16.13 -3.93 8.99
C LEU A 424 15.52 -5.16 8.31
N ALA A 425 14.36 -5.63 8.76
CA ALA A 425 13.70 -6.78 8.14
C ALA A 425 13.31 -6.52 6.69
N HIS A 426 12.83 -5.31 6.39
CA HIS A 426 12.41 -4.91 5.06
C HIS A 426 13.56 -4.95 4.03
N PRO A 427 14.70 -4.25 4.21
CA PRO A 427 15.83 -4.36 3.31
C PRO A 427 16.43 -5.77 3.27
N PHE A 428 16.43 -6.51 4.38
CA PHE A 428 16.89 -7.88 4.42
C PHE A 428 16.09 -8.78 3.47
N VAL A 429 14.77 -8.73 3.50
CA VAL A 429 13.89 -9.51 2.63
C VAL A 429 14.13 -9.13 1.17
N ILE A 430 14.08 -7.84 0.82
CA ILE A 430 14.26 -7.37 -0.55
C ILE A 430 15.58 -7.86 -1.13
N LEU A 431 16.68 -7.57 -0.46
CA LEU A 431 18.02 -7.83 -1.00
C LEU A 431 18.35 -9.33 -1.07
N ILE A 432 17.93 -10.13 -0.10
CA ILE A 432 18.17 -11.57 -0.11
C ILE A 432 17.37 -12.26 -1.22
N PHE A 433 16.10 -11.98 -1.35
CA PHE A 433 15.30 -12.61 -2.40
C PHE A 433 15.72 -12.13 -3.79
N THR A 434 16.06 -10.85 -3.98
CA THR A 434 16.64 -10.36 -5.25
C THR A 434 17.97 -11.05 -5.56
N ALA A 435 18.84 -11.26 -4.58
CA ALA A 435 20.10 -11.97 -4.78
C ALA A 435 19.87 -13.44 -5.15
N ILE A 436 18.90 -14.11 -4.52
CA ILE A 436 18.54 -15.50 -4.85
C ILE A 436 18.00 -15.59 -6.28
N SER A 437 17.08 -14.73 -6.69
CA SER A 437 16.53 -14.74 -8.04
C SER A 437 17.60 -14.43 -9.10
N SER A 438 18.46 -13.45 -8.84
CA SER A 438 19.59 -13.14 -9.72
C SER A 438 20.58 -14.31 -9.83
N TYR A 439 20.85 -15.01 -8.73
CA TYR A 439 21.68 -16.20 -8.73
C TYR A 439 21.05 -17.34 -9.56
N VAL A 440 19.77 -17.60 -9.37
CA VAL A 440 19.02 -18.62 -10.14
C VAL A 440 19.01 -18.27 -11.63
N TRP A 441 18.75 -17.01 -11.97
CA TRP A 441 18.78 -16.53 -13.36
C TRP A 441 20.12 -16.82 -14.05
N VAL A 442 21.25 -16.59 -13.36
CA VAL A 442 22.59 -16.75 -13.97
C VAL A 442 23.04 -18.21 -13.99
N TYR A 443 22.80 -18.96 -12.91
CA TYR A 443 23.41 -20.29 -12.71
C TYR A 443 22.46 -21.47 -12.92
N ALA A 444 21.17 -21.22 -13.12
CA ALA A 444 20.18 -22.26 -13.43
C ALA A 444 19.27 -21.87 -14.61
N PRO A 445 19.84 -21.49 -15.78
CA PRO A 445 19.04 -21.01 -16.91
C PRO A 445 18.05 -22.04 -17.43
N GLU A 446 18.39 -23.34 -17.41
CA GLU A 446 17.46 -24.42 -17.80
C GLU A 446 16.20 -24.46 -16.92
N PHE A 447 16.34 -24.18 -15.64
CA PHE A 447 15.20 -24.06 -14.74
C PHE A 447 14.33 -22.85 -15.11
N VAL A 448 14.95 -21.69 -15.34
CA VAL A 448 14.23 -20.47 -15.74
C VAL A 448 13.48 -20.67 -17.07
N GLU A 449 14.11 -21.32 -18.05
CA GLU A 449 13.47 -21.64 -19.34
C GLU A 449 12.31 -22.64 -19.16
N SER A 450 12.43 -23.61 -18.25
CA SER A 450 11.37 -24.57 -17.97
C SER A 450 10.11 -23.93 -17.37
N GLU A 451 10.26 -22.76 -16.72
CA GLU A 451 9.17 -21.95 -16.20
C GLU A 451 8.67 -20.88 -17.20
N GLY A 452 9.12 -20.89 -18.45
CA GLY A 452 8.67 -19.98 -19.52
C GLY A 452 9.51 -18.73 -19.70
N GLY A 453 10.66 -18.62 -18.99
CA GLY A 453 11.49 -17.42 -18.94
C GLY A 453 10.93 -16.39 -17.95
N TRP A 454 11.79 -15.56 -17.37
CA TRP A 454 11.38 -14.59 -16.35
C TRP A 454 11.45 -13.14 -16.83
N LEU A 455 12.51 -12.77 -17.55
CA LEU A 455 12.79 -11.39 -17.89
C LEU A 455 12.45 -11.09 -19.34
N ASN A 456 11.68 -10.05 -19.57
CA ASN A 456 11.41 -9.55 -20.92
C ASN A 456 12.55 -8.64 -21.42
N ASN A 457 13.20 -7.91 -20.50
CA ASN A 457 14.27 -6.96 -20.80
C ASN A 457 15.55 -7.32 -20.02
N PRO A 458 16.33 -8.35 -20.41
CA PRO A 458 17.53 -8.74 -19.68
C PRO A 458 18.59 -7.62 -19.66
N GLY A 459 19.40 -7.57 -18.60
CA GLY A 459 20.41 -6.53 -18.38
C GLY A 459 20.09 -5.68 -17.14
N PHE A 460 20.40 -4.39 -17.18
CA PHE A 460 20.15 -3.48 -16.06
C PHE A 460 18.66 -3.35 -15.74
N HIS A 461 17.82 -3.31 -16.77
CA HIS A 461 16.37 -3.28 -16.62
C HIS A 461 15.83 -4.58 -16.02
N GLY A 462 16.26 -5.74 -16.52
CA GLY A 462 15.84 -7.04 -15.97
C GLY A 462 16.27 -7.25 -14.51
N PHE A 463 17.42 -6.69 -14.09
CA PHE A 463 17.73 -6.64 -12.66
C PHE A 463 16.72 -5.76 -11.89
N SER A 464 16.31 -4.64 -12.48
CA SER A 464 15.27 -3.76 -11.91
C SER A 464 13.91 -4.47 -11.84
N GLU A 465 13.53 -5.31 -12.82
CA GLU A 465 12.31 -6.13 -12.79
C GLU A 465 12.30 -7.04 -11.54
N MET A 466 13.39 -7.79 -11.30
CA MET A 466 13.51 -8.66 -10.13
C MET A 466 13.56 -7.88 -8.80
N LEU A 467 14.30 -6.76 -8.77
CA LEU A 467 14.40 -5.90 -7.59
C LEU A 467 13.06 -5.25 -7.25
N TYR A 468 12.33 -4.80 -8.28
CA TYR A 468 11.02 -4.18 -8.11
C TYR A 468 10.02 -5.16 -7.52
N GLU A 469 9.97 -6.39 -8.01
CA GLU A 469 9.05 -7.43 -7.56
C GLU A 469 9.19 -7.71 -6.06
N TYR A 470 10.42 -7.93 -5.55
CA TYR A 470 10.62 -8.11 -4.12
C TYR A 470 10.51 -6.83 -3.30
N THR A 471 10.76 -5.67 -3.91
CA THR A 471 10.51 -4.36 -3.29
C THR A 471 9.01 -4.17 -3.05
N SER A 472 8.20 -4.45 -4.07
CA SER A 472 6.75 -4.37 -4.02
C SER A 472 6.16 -5.39 -3.03
N SER A 473 6.59 -6.67 -3.13
CA SER A 473 6.18 -7.72 -2.20
C SER A 473 6.51 -7.35 -0.75
N SER A 474 7.72 -6.92 -0.47
CA SER A 474 8.15 -6.57 0.89
C SER A 474 7.48 -5.28 1.41
N ALA A 475 7.21 -4.31 0.56
CA ALA A 475 6.44 -3.12 0.92
C ALA A 475 4.94 -3.41 1.11
N ASN A 476 4.48 -4.61 0.75
CA ASN A 476 3.07 -4.96 0.59
C ASN A 476 2.34 -3.96 -0.33
N ASN A 477 2.96 -3.61 -1.45
CA ASN A 477 2.45 -2.65 -2.42
C ASN A 477 1.56 -3.31 -3.47
N GLY A 478 2.09 -4.22 -4.28
CA GLY A 478 1.36 -4.99 -5.29
C GLY A 478 1.52 -4.51 -6.73
N SER A 479 2.25 -3.41 -6.99
CA SER A 479 2.67 -3.09 -8.35
C SER A 479 3.86 -3.96 -8.76
N GLY A 480 4.00 -4.25 -10.05
CA GLY A 480 5.13 -4.97 -10.64
C GLY A 480 5.77 -4.16 -11.76
N PHE A 481 6.91 -4.62 -12.24
CA PHE A 481 7.37 -4.32 -13.60
C PHE A 481 6.85 -5.43 -14.49
N GLU A 482 5.97 -5.08 -15.43
CA GLU A 482 5.14 -6.03 -16.19
C GLU A 482 5.94 -6.84 -17.22
N GLY A 483 7.25 -6.53 -17.40
CA GLY A 483 8.20 -7.35 -18.14
C GLY A 483 8.59 -8.65 -17.43
N LEU A 484 8.39 -8.75 -16.12
CA LEU A 484 8.65 -9.95 -15.36
C LEU A 484 7.56 -11.00 -15.56
N GLY A 485 7.93 -12.20 -16.02
CA GLY A 485 7.03 -13.36 -16.06
C GLY A 485 6.88 -13.99 -14.69
N ASP A 486 5.96 -13.45 -13.89
CA ASP A 486 5.82 -13.71 -12.46
C ASP A 486 4.94 -14.92 -12.11
N ASN A 487 4.10 -15.42 -13.04
CA ASN A 487 3.23 -16.57 -12.77
C ASN A 487 3.97 -17.90 -12.93
N THR A 488 4.93 -18.13 -12.08
CA THR A 488 5.72 -19.37 -12.00
C THR A 488 5.76 -19.90 -10.57
N TYR A 489 6.13 -21.17 -10.39
CA TYR A 489 6.29 -21.76 -9.05
C TYR A 489 7.28 -20.97 -8.21
N PHE A 490 8.41 -20.56 -8.82
CA PHE A 490 9.44 -19.80 -8.11
C PHE A 490 8.90 -18.48 -7.57
N TRP A 491 8.31 -17.65 -8.44
CA TRP A 491 7.82 -16.32 -8.05
C TRP A 491 6.60 -16.43 -7.12
N ASN A 492 5.65 -17.34 -7.39
CA ASN A 492 4.48 -17.53 -6.54
C ASN A 492 4.85 -17.84 -5.08
N TYR A 493 5.82 -18.73 -4.84
CA TYR A 493 6.21 -19.08 -3.48
C TYR A 493 7.15 -18.06 -2.84
N THR A 494 8.15 -17.54 -3.55
CA THR A 494 9.13 -16.61 -2.99
C THR A 494 8.49 -15.26 -2.66
N CYS A 495 7.64 -14.71 -3.53
CA CYS A 495 6.86 -13.51 -3.24
C CYS A 495 5.89 -13.73 -2.09
N GLY A 496 5.18 -14.87 -2.05
CA GLY A 496 4.31 -15.21 -0.92
C GLY A 496 5.04 -15.23 0.43
N LEU A 497 6.26 -15.78 0.48
CA LEU A 497 7.09 -15.76 1.69
C LEU A 497 7.56 -14.34 2.05
N ALA A 498 8.01 -13.56 1.07
CA ALA A 498 8.39 -12.15 1.28
C ALA A 498 7.23 -11.34 1.86
N LEU A 499 6.03 -11.50 1.29
CA LEU A 499 4.78 -10.86 1.74
C LEU A 499 4.46 -11.17 3.22
N ILE A 500 4.50 -12.44 3.63
CA ILE A 500 4.20 -12.87 5.01
C ILE A 500 5.19 -12.25 5.99
N ILE A 501 6.48 -12.40 5.71
CA ILE A 501 7.54 -11.91 6.62
C ILE A 501 7.42 -10.40 6.79
N SER A 502 7.28 -9.68 5.69
CA SER A 502 7.28 -8.21 5.67
C SER A 502 5.97 -7.59 6.18
N ARG A 503 4.88 -8.36 6.28
CA ARG A 503 3.64 -7.88 6.92
C ARG A 503 3.62 -8.13 8.42
N TYR A 504 3.81 -9.38 8.82
CA TYR A 504 3.53 -9.76 10.21
C TYR A 504 4.67 -9.40 11.16
N LEU A 505 5.93 -9.47 10.73
CA LEU A 505 7.05 -9.10 11.59
C LEU A 505 7.00 -7.62 12.00
N PRO A 506 6.78 -6.64 11.08
CA PRO A 506 6.62 -5.24 11.47
C PRO A 506 5.40 -4.99 12.37
N ILE A 507 4.22 -5.50 12.02
CA ILE A 507 3.00 -5.28 12.82
C ILE A 507 3.18 -5.81 14.24
N VAL A 508 3.71 -7.02 14.39
CA VAL A 508 3.99 -7.62 15.71
C VAL A 508 4.96 -6.76 16.50
N GLY A 509 6.05 -6.32 15.89
CA GLY A 509 7.04 -5.47 16.53
C GLY A 509 6.49 -4.11 16.96
N GLN A 510 5.75 -3.45 16.08
CA GLN A 510 5.20 -2.11 16.32
C GLN A 510 4.12 -2.12 17.41
N VAL A 511 3.22 -3.10 17.39
CA VAL A 511 2.20 -3.27 18.44
C VAL A 511 2.86 -3.66 19.77
N ALA A 512 3.92 -4.49 19.74
CA ALA A 512 4.69 -4.82 20.94
C ALA A 512 5.38 -3.59 21.54
N ILE A 513 6.03 -2.73 20.73
CA ILE A 513 6.62 -1.47 21.19
C ILE A 513 5.54 -0.61 21.85
N ALA A 514 4.38 -0.45 21.20
CA ALA A 514 3.28 0.34 21.74
C ALA A 514 2.77 -0.20 23.08
N GLY A 515 2.59 -1.51 23.20
CA GLY A 515 2.18 -2.18 24.43
C GLY A 515 3.21 -2.08 25.55
N LEU A 516 4.50 -2.22 25.23
CA LEU A 516 5.60 -2.07 26.20
C LEU A 516 5.67 -0.62 26.72
N LEU A 517 5.61 0.36 25.82
CA LEU A 517 5.60 1.77 26.21
C LEU A 517 4.32 2.14 27.00
N ALA A 518 3.16 1.57 26.64
CA ALA A 518 1.92 1.82 27.37
C ALA A 518 1.99 1.45 28.86
N ASN A 519 2.69 0.37 29.17
CA ASN A 519 2.85 -0.12 30.53
C ASN A 519 3.85 0.69 31.39
N LYS A 520 4.68 1.54 30.75
CA LYS A 520 5.71 2.31 31.48
C LYS A 520 5.09 3.45 32.27
N LYS A 521 5.78 3.79 33.38
CA LYS A 521 5.42 4.93 34.20
C LYS A 521 5.58 6.23 33.41
N TYR A 522 4.56 7.07 33.44
CA TYR A 522 4.59 8.38 32.81
C TYR A 522 5.52 9.32 33.55
N THR A 523 6.42 9.98 32.85
CA THR A 523 7.30 11.04 33.32
C THR A 523 6.83 12.37 32.75
N PRO A 524 6.52 13.37 33.57
CA PRO A 524 6.16 14.72 33.06
C PRO A 524 7.30 15.34 32.27
N GLU A 525 6.94 16.11 31.24
CA GLU A 525 7.93 16.87 30.45
C GLU A 525 8.69 17.86 31.34
N SER A 526 10.00 17.88 31.20
CA SER A 526 10.93 18.79 31.90
C SER A 526 11.72 19.63 30.90
N ALA A 527 12.49 20.61 31.36
CA ALA A 527 13.38 21.39 30.52
C ALA A 527 14.41 20.53 29.75
N GLY A 528 14.68 19.33 30.28
CA GLY A 528 15.56 18.32 29.66
C GLY A 528 14.89 17.41 28.63
N THR A 529 13.56 17.42 28.50
CA THR A 529 12.84 16.53 27.57
C THR A 529 13.01 16.98 26.12
N LEU A 530 13.31 16.04 25.22
CA LEU A 530 13.37 16.32 23.79
C LEU A 530 11.97 16.61 23.26
N LYS A 531 11.78 17.79 22.69
CA LYS A 531 10.50 18.17 22.07
C LYS A 531 10.34 17.49 20.71
N THR A 532 9.39 16.56 20.61
CA THR A 532 9.11 15.79 19.38
C THR A 532 8.11 16.46 18.43
N ASP A 533 7.57 17.62 18.82
CA ASP A 533 6.59 18.40 18.03
C ASP A 533 7.21 19.64 17.38
N THR A 534 8.51 19.60 17.07
CA THR A 534 9.27 20.68 16.43
C THR A 534 9.68 20.33 15.01
N VAL A 535 9.84 21.35 14.16
CA VAL A 535 10.34 21.17 12.79
C VAL A 535 11.73 20.52 12.79
N THR A 536 12.61 20.92 13.71
CA THR A 536 13.95 20.32 13.86
C THR A 536 13.88 18.81 14.08
N PHE A 537 12.96 18.35 14.93
CA PHE A 537 12.76 16.91 15.16
C PHE A 537 12.21 16.22 13.90
N GLY A 538 11.30 16.87 13.17
CA GLY A 538 10.79 16.37 11.89
C GLY A 538 11.89 16.20 10.85
N VAL A 539 12.73 17.23 10.66
CA VAL A 539 13.89 17.19 9.75
C VAL A 539 14.87 16.07 10.15
N MET A 540 15.16 15.96 11.43
CA MET A 540 16.03 14.89 11.94
C MET A 540 15.44 13.49 11.64
N THR A 541 14.15 13.29 11.88
CA THR A 541 13.49 12.01 11.58
C THR A 541 13.53 11.71 10.09
N PHE A 542 13.31 12.72 9.24
CA PHE A 542 13.44 12.58 7.78
C PHE A 542 14.85 12.08 7.40
N PHE A 543 15.91 12.71 7.91
CA PHE A 543 17.27 12.28 7.61
C PHE A 543 17.61 10.90 8.16
N VAL A 544 17.11 10.51 9.34
CA VAL A 544 17.28 9.14 9.87
C VAL A 544 16.68 8.13 8.90
N ILE A 545 15.47 8.36 8.40
CA ILE A 545 14.80 7.47 7.44
C ILE A 545 15.61 7.41 6.13
N VAL A 546 15.96 8.55 5.56
CA VAL A 546 16.67 8.62 4.27
C VAL A 546 18.08 7.99 4.36
N ILE A 547 18.81 8.21 5.44
CA ILE A 547 20.13 7.61 5.63
C ILE A 547 20.03 6.08 5.74
N VAL A 548 19.08 5.56 6.52
CA VAL A 548 18.87 4.11 6.63
C VAL A 548 18.50 3.51 5.27
N ALA A 549 17.62 4.15 4.52
CA ALA A 549 17.25 3.71 3.17
C ALA A 549 18.43 3.76 2.20
N ALA A 550 19.18 4.85 2.19
CA ALA A 550 20.35 5.00 1.31
C ALA A 550 21.42 3.94 1.61
N LEU A 551 21.77 3.73 2.88
CA LEU A 551 22.75 2.71 3.28
C LEU A 551 22.28 1.29 2.92
N SER A 552 20.97 1.04 2.93
CA SER A 552 20.42 -0.28 2.62
C SER A 552 20.33 -0.54 1.11
N PHE A 553 19.86 0.42 0.33
CA PHE A 553 19.40 0.17 -1.04
C PHE A 553 20.24 0.83 -2.14
N PHE A 554 21.08 1.81 -1.82
CA PHE A 554 21.88 2.51 -2.83
C PHE A 554 22.70 1.57 -3.72
N PRO A 555 23.38 0.52 -3.20
CA PRO A 555 24.09 -0.43 -4.05
C PRO A 555 23.20 -1.14 -5.07
N ALA A 556 21.99 -1.58 -4.66
CA ALA A 556 21.07 -2.24 -5.58
C ALA A 556 20.50 -1.27 -6.63
N GLN A 557 20.21 -0.03 -6.24
CA GLN A 557 19.77 1.01 -7.17
C GLN A 557 20.83 1.38 -8.22
N THR A 558 22.13 1.27 -7.88
CA THR A 558 23.21 1.51 -8.85
C THR A 558 23.35 0.41 -9.89
N LEU A 559 22.97 -0.82 -9.57
CA LEU A 559 23.02 -1.96 -10.50
C LEU A 559 21.82 -2.02 -11.47
N GLY A 560 20.71 -1.43 -11.13
CA GLY A 560 19.48 -1.36 -11.92
C GLY A 560 19.28 0.05 -12.53
N PRO A 561 18.35 0.84 -11.99
CA PRO A 561 17.87 2.05 -12.65
C PRO A 561 18.93 3.13 -12.87
N ILE A 562 19.94 3.24 -12.01
CA ILE A 562 21.01 4.22 -12.22
C ILE A 562 21.92 3.80 -13.37
N ALA A 563 22.31 2.51 -13.45
CA ALA A 563 23.10 2.00 -14.56
C ALA A 563 22.32 2.08 -15.89
N GLU A 564 21.02 1.77 -15.86
CA GLU A 564 20.13 1.91 -17.00
C GLU A 564 20.05 3.36 -17.47
N TYR A 565 19.87 4.32 -16.57
CA TYR A 565 19.87 5.74 -16.91
C TYR A 565 21.12 6.14 -17.69
N PHE A 566 22.32 5.79 -17.21
CA PHE A 566 23.58 6.09 -17.93
C PHE A 566 23.74 5.32 -19.23
N SER A 567 22.99 4.25 -19.48
CA SER A 567 23.00 3.55 -20.77
C SER A 567 22.11 4.23 -21.82
N ILE A 568 21.14 5.03 -21.38
CA ILE A 568 20.21 5.78 -22.24
C ILE A 568 20.78 7.16 -22.61
N TYR A 569 21.42 7.82 -21.67
CA TYR A 569 22.03 9.14 -21.82
C TYR A 569 23.54 9.03 -22.05
#